data_fbab21acd09e8e569f522659d9bfc8d8
#
_entry.id   fbab21acd09e8e569f522659d9bfc8d8
#
_cell.length_a   1.000
_cell.length_b   1.000
_cell.length_c   1.000
_cell.angle_alpha   90.00
_cell.angle_beta   90.00
_cell.angle_gamma   90.00
#
_symmetry.space_group_name_H-M   'P 1'
#
loop_
_entity.id
_entity.type
_entity.pdbx_description
1 polymer ?
#
loop_
_entity_poly.entity_id
_entity_poly.type
_entity_poly.pdbx_seq_one_letter_code
_entity_poly.pdbx_strand_id
1 'polypeptide(L)'
;MTRAATGIELAHARTGGYPYYGHEAPVRPGDYFALHCARACVLKKTRVSLQAATIETTEGPSRGFVMRSHPFISSMFLVRGLTGLREGPVETWYANARFQRSPGAAPGDPLKGSQRRTIDIGGAPLHVEGRVEQIVDQACAEHGQCERYPRITWTVRFDGTRRTLAVLGGNSNLESPIPIEDFLVWVGDLDGDGKPDMVVRPQELNRGLEMALYLSRDLAPGKPWKPAAAFHFWDPREYVC
;
A
#
# COMPACT_ATOMS: atom_id res chain seq x y z
N MET A 1 -12.88 5.88 9.75
CA MET A 1 -12.04 5.92 8.53
C MET A 1 -12.85 6.53 7.39
N THR A 2 -12.42 7.66 6.84
CA THR A 2 -13.15 8.37 5.79
C THR A 2 -12.90 7.66 4.46
N ARG A 3 -13.92 7.00 3.93
CA ARG A 3 -13.92 6.45 2.57
C ARG A 3 -13.59 7.58 1.59
N ALA A 4 -12.60 7.38 0.74
CA ALA A 4 -12.25 8.36 -0.28
C ALA A 4 -13.48 8.67 -1.14
N ALA A 5 -13.78 9.96 -1.32
CA ALA A 5 -14.98 10.45 -2.04
C ALA A 5 -14.95 10.16 -3.56
N THR A 6 -13.90 9.56 -4.08
CA THR A 6 -13.63 9.40 -5.52
C THR A 6 -14.31 8.20 -6.18
N GLY A 7 -14.90 7.28 -5.43
CA GLY A 7 -15.47 6.04 -5.98
C GLY A 7 -14.40 5.03 -6.45
N ILE A 8 -13.12 5.38 -6.41
CA ILE A 8 -12.01 4.46 -6.69
C ILE A 8 -11.81 3.55 -5.50
N GLU A 9 -11.69 2.25 -5.74
CA GLU A 9 -11.38 1.25 -4.70
C GLU A 9 -10.13 0.48 -5.07
N LEU A 10 -9.31 0.22 -4.06
CA LEU A 10 -8.14 -0.64 -4.11
C LEU A 10 -8.41 -1.89 -3.27
N ALA A 11 -7.88 -3.03 -3.67
CA ALA A 11 -7.99 -4.29 -2.94
C ALA A 11 -6.79 -5.20 -3.20
N HIS A 12 -6.68 -6.27 -2.41
CA HIS A 12 -5.72 -7.33 -2.63
C HIS A 12 -6.39 -8.68 -2.45
N ALA A 13 -6.13 -9.63 -3.37
CA ALA A 13 -6.69 -10.98 -3.30
C ALA A 13 -5.59 -12.03 -3.27
N ARG A 14 -5.80 -13.09 -2.51
CA ARG A 14 -4.92 -14.27 -2.43
C ARG A 14 -5.62 -15.52 -2.95
N THR A 15 -4.85 -16.54 -3.34
CA THR A 15 -5.33 -17.87 -3.68
C THR A 15 -6.14 -18.46 -2.52
N GLY A 16 -7.30 -19.05 -2.83
CA GLY A 16 -8.17 -19.66 -1.82
C GLY A 16 -9.08 -18.69 -1.07
N GLY A 17 -8.93 -17.39 -1.31
CA GLY A 17 -9.64 -16.33 -0.61
C GLY A 17 -8.79 -15.72 0.51
N TYR A 18 -9.15 -14.52 0.88
CA TYR A 18 -8.48 -13.76 1.93
C TYR A 18 -9.44 -13.51 3.09
N PRO A 19 -9.10 -13.95 4.32
CA PRO A 19 -9.92 -13.65 5.48
C PRO A 19 -9.73 -12.19 5.90
N TYR A 20 -10.83 -11.50 6.14
CA TYR A 20 -10.87 -10.13 6.67
C TYR A 20 -11.63 -10.14 7.97
N TYR A 21 -11.01 -9.60 9.00
CA TYR A 21 -11.63 -9.42 10.29
C TYR A 21 -12.38 -8.09 10.35
N GLY A 22 -13.56 -8.09 10.93
CA GLY A 22 -14.36 -6.90 11.20
C GLY A 22 -15.81 -7.01 10.79
N HIS A 23 -16.61 -6.07 11.28
CA HIS A 23 -18.05 -6.01 11.02
C HIS A 23 -18.40 -5.39 9.67
N GLU A 24 -17.49 -4.60 9.10
CA GLU A 24 -17.66 -3.93 7.82
C GLU A 24 -16.90 -4.64 6.71
N ALA A 25 -17.52 -4.74 5.55
CA ALA A 25 -16.86 -5.28 4.37
C ALA A 25 -15.67 -4.39 3.95
N PRO A 26 -14.48 -4.96 3.74
CA PRO A 26 -13.27 -4.19 3.43
C PRO A 26 -13.38 -3.47 2.07
N VAL A 27 -14.11 -4.07 1.14
CA VAL A 27 -14.36 -3.56 -0.21
C VAL A 27 -15.76 -3.91 -0.65
N ARG A 28 -16.28 -3.28 -1.70
CA ARG A 28 -17.56 -3.65 -2.30
C ARG A 28 -17.38 -4.83 -3.26
N PRO A 29 -18.25 -5.85 -3.28
CA PRO A 29 -18.28 -6.85 -4.33
C PRO A 29 -18.50 -6.24 -5.71
N GLY A 30 -18.02 -6.91 -6.77
CA GLY A 30 -18.23 -6.47 -8.14
C GLY A 30 -17.01 -6.65 -9.03
N ASP A 31 -17.01 -5.98 -10.16
CA ASP A 31 -15.96 -6.10 -11.16
C ASP A 31 -14.77 -5.19 -10.83
N TYR A 32 -13.59 -5.75 -10.94
CA TYR A 32 -12.29 -5.14 -10.72
C TYR A 32 -11.34 -5.44 -11.88
N PHE A 33 -10.28 -4.66 -11.96
CA PHE A 33 -9.11 -4.98 -12.73
C PHE A 33 -7.99 -5.45 -11.79
N ALA A 34 -7.39 -6.58 -12.12
CA ALA A 34 -6.24 -7.15 -11.43
C ALA A 34 -4.96 -6.76 -12.17
N LEU A 35 -4.04 -6.05 -11.54
CA LEU A 35 -2.73 -5.80 -12.11
C LEU A 35 -1.83 -7.02 -11.88
N HIS A 36 -1.59 -7.77 -12.94
CA HIS A 36 -0.69 -8.92 -12.94
C HIS A 36 0.63 -8.54 -13.61
N CYS A 37 1.74 -8.73 -12.91
CA CYS A 37 3.08 -8.48 -13.42
C CYS A 37 3.91 -9.77 -13.40
N ALA A 38 4.34 -10.25 -14.58
CA ALA A 38 5.29 -11.34 -14.74
C ALA A 38 6.54 -10.80 -15.49
N ARG A 39 6.58 -10.97 -16.82
CA ARG A 39 7.60 -10.32 -17.67
C ARG A 39 7.17 -8.88 -18.03
N ALA A 40 5.88 -8.66 -18.12
CA ALA A 40 5.26 -7.37 -18.32
C ALA A 40 4.03 -7.28 -17.41
N CYS A 41 3.58 -6.08 -17.12
CA CYS A 41 2.37 -5.86 -16.34
C CYS A 41 1.16 -5.75 -17.27
N VAL A 42 0.08 -6.39 -16.89
CA VAL A 42 -1.19 -6.38 -17.64
C VAL A 42 -2.36 -6.23 -16.67
N LEU A 43 -3.37 -5.48 -17.07
CA LEU A 43 -4.67 -5.44 -16.40
C LEU A 43 -5.56 -6.56 -16.97
N LYS A 44 -6.17 -7.32 -16.07
CA LYS A 44 -7.13 -8.37 -16.38
C LYS A 44 -8.38 -8.20 -15.56
N LYS A 45 -9.54 -8.39 -16.17
CA LYS A 45 -10.81 -8.35 -15.43
C LYS A 45 -10.94 -9.53 -14.48
N THR A 46 -11.46 -9.24 -13.30
CA THR A 46 -11.85 -10.23 -12.30
C THR A 46 -13.05 -9.73 -11.53
N ARG A 47 -13.85 -10.64 -10.98
CA ARG A 47 -14.97 -10.30 -10.13
C ARG A 47 -14.66 -10.62 -8.68
N VAL A 48 -14.80 -9.64 -7.81
CA VAL A 48 -14.63 -9.78 -6.36
C VAL A 48 -15.98 -10.17 -5.74
N SER A 49 -15.96 -11.20 -4.92
CA SER A 49 -17.05 -11.60 -4.06
C SER A 49 -16.61 -11.60 -2.60
N LEU A 50 -17.55 -11.32 -1.70
CA LEU A 50 -17.37 -11.37 -0.26
C LEU A 50 -18.37 -12.36 0.32
N GLN A 51 -17.89 -13.25 1.18
CA GLN A 51 -18.69 -14.20 1.93
C GLN A 51 -18.47 -13.93 3.42
N ALA A 52 -19.55 -13.69 4.15
CA ALA A 52 -19.49 -13.62 5.61
C ALA A 52 -18.98 -14.96 6.17
N ALA A 53 -18.09 -14.89 7.12
CA ALA A 53 -17.44 -16.05 7.72
C ALA A 53 -17.10 -15.78 9.19
N THR A 54 -16.93 -16.87 9.94
CA THR A 54 -16.26 -16.83 11.23
C THR A 54 -14.76 -16.95 10.99
N ILE A 55 -13.99 -16.03 11.52
CA ILE A 55 -12.52 -15.98 11.37
C ILE A 55 -11.92 -16.28 12.75
N GLU A 56 -11.05 -17.27 12.80
CA GLU A 56 -10.30 -17.59 14.01
C GLU A 56 -9.25 -16.48 14.26
N THR A 57 -9.28 -15.91 15.45
CA THR A 57 -8.33 -14.89 15.92
C THR A 57 -7.64 -15.37 17.18
N THR A 58 -6.64 -14.66 17.65
CA THR A 58 -5.96 -14.94 18.93
C THR A 58 -6.92 -14.81 20.12
N GLU A 59 -7.98 -14.02 19.98
CA GLU A 59 -9.00 -13.81 21.02
C GLU A 59 -10.20 -14.79 20.86
N GLY A 60 -10.13 -15.71 19.89
CA GLY A 60 -11.18 -16.67 19.56
C GLY A 60 -11.95 -16.32 18.28
N PRO A 61 -13.01 -17.07 17.98
CA PRO A 61 -13.78 -16.93 16.76
C PRO A 61 -14.49 -15.56 16.71
N SER A 62 -14.34 -14.89 15.60
CA SER A 62 -14.88 -13.55 15.40
C SER A 62 -15.51 -13.38 14.02
N ARG A 63 -16.34 -12.36 13.89
CA ARG A 63 -17.02 -12.04 12.63
C ARG A 63 -16.06 -11.49 11.62
N GLY A 64 -16.20 -11.91 10.36
CA GLY A 64 -15.39 -11.38 9.28
C GLY A 64 -15.93 -11.77 7.90
N PHE A 65 -15.08 -11.61 6.90
CA PHE A 65 -15.40 -11.90 5.51
C PHE A 65 -14.26 -12.69 4.88
N VAL A 66 -14.58 -13.56 3.93
CA VAL A 66 -13.63 -14.14 2.99
C VAL A 66 -13.83 -13.48 1.65
N MET A 67 -12.80 -12.77 1.17
CA MET A 67 -12.79 -12.19 -0.16
C MET A 67 -12.20 -13.17 -1.15
N ARG A 68 -12.89 -13.35 -2.29
CA ARG A 68 -12.41 -14.15 -3.42
C ARG A 68 -12.50 -13.36 -4.71
N SER A 69 -11.58 -13.63 -5.63
CA SER A 69 -11.64 -13.11 -7.01
C SER A 69 -11.86 -14.26 -7.99
N HIS A 70 -12.67 -14.03 -9.01
CA HIS A 70 -12.93 -15.00 -10.05
C HIS A 70 -12.99 -14.33 -11.44
N PRO A 71 -12.20 -14.80 -12.43
CA PRO A 71 -11.11 -15.76 -12.25
C PRO A 71 -10.06 -15.25 -11.25
N PHE A 72 -9.44 -16.18 -10.53
CA PHE A 72 -8.32 -15.81 -9.67
C PHE A 72 -7.11 -15.42 -10.54
N ILE A 73 -6.57 -14.25 -10.27
CA ILE A 73 -5.38 -13.73 -10.93
C ILE A 73 -4.38 -13.37 -9.83
N SER A 74 -3.19 -14.00 -9.85
CA SER A 74 -2.09 -13.57 -8.98
C SER A 74 -1.72 -12.14 -9.36
N SER A 75 -2.10 -11.20 -8.55
CA SER A 75 -2.00 -9.77 -8.84
C SER A 75 -1.27 -9.02 -7.74
N MET A 76 -0.66 -7.91 -8.11
CA MET A 76 -0.07 -6.98 -7.14
C MET A 76 -1.17 -6.28 -6.35
N PHE A 77 -2.25 -5.89 -7.04
CA PHE A 77 -3.44 -5.28 -6.44
C PHE A 77 -4.63 -5.40 -7.40
N LEU A 78 -5.81 -5.14 -6.85
CA LEU A 78 -7.06 -5.00 -7.58
C LEU A 78 -7.49 -3.55 -7.51
N VAL A 79 -8.04 -3.02 -8.61
CA VAL A 79 -8.52 -1.64 -8.68
C VAL A 79 -9.83 -1.56 -9.46
N ARG A 80 -10.73 -0.65 -9.05
CA ARG A 80 -11.92 -0.28 -9.83
C ARG A 80 -12.28 1.18 -9.64
N GLY A 81 -13.23 1.66 -10.45
CA GLY A 81 -13.76 3.03 -10.36
C GLY A 81 -12.84 4.09 -10.93
N LEU A 82 -11.69 3.73 -11.49
CA LEU A 82 -10.80 4.63 -12.18
C LEU A 82 -11.20 4.71 -13.66
N THR A 83 -11.42 5.91 -14.17
CA THR A 83 -11.66 6.15 -15.61
C THR A 83 -10.41 5.83 -16.40
N GLY A 84 -10.57 5.20 -17.56
CA GLY A 84 -9.44 4.85 -18.41
C GLY A 84 -8.97 3.40 -18.26
N LEU A 85 -9.32 2.69 -17.19
CA LEU A 85 -8.94 1.28 -17.03
C LEU A 85 -9.43 0.42 -18.18
N ARG A 86 -8.52 -0.31 -18.81
CA ARG A 86 -8.80 -1.27 -19.89
C ARG A 86 -7.97 -2.52 -19.69
N GLU A 87 -8.51 -3.67 -20.15
CA GLU A 87 -7.72 -4.89 -20.23
C GLU A 87 -6.58 -4.71 -21.22
N GLY A 88 -5.41 -5.22 -20.85
CA GLY A 88 -4.24 -5.18 -21.70
C GLY A 88 -2.97 -4.75 -20.99
N PRO A 89 -1.90 -4.51 -21.76
CA PRO A 89 -0.63 -4.04 -21.24
C PRO A 89 -0.76 -2.70 -20.51
N VAL A 90 0.01 -2.56 -19.43
CA VAL A 90 0.15 -1.32 -18.67
C VAL A 90 1.61 -0.91 -18.71
N GLU A 91 1.88 0.30 -19.13
CA GLU A 91 3.22 0.84 -19.05
C GLU A 91 3.67 0.85 -17.58
N THR A 92 4.81 0.19 -17.33
CA THR A 92 5.28 -0.04 -15.97
C THR A 92 6.78 0.20 -15.91
N TRP A 93 7.19 1.11 -15.04
CA TRP A 93 8.60 1.46 -14.82
C TRP A 93 9.20 0.75 -13.61
N TYR A 94 8.33 0.35 -12.67
CA TYR A 94 8.74 -0.44 -11.51
C TYR A 94 7.62 -1.36 -11.05
N ALA A 95 7.97 -2.61 -10.78
CA ALA A 95 7.09 -3.57 -10.14
C ALA A 95 7.87 -4.41 -9.13
N ASN A 96 7.39 -4.46 -7.90
CA ASN A 96 8.00 -5.26 -6.85
C ASN A 96 7.61 -6.74 -7.00
N ALA A 97 8.46 -7.54 -7.61
CA ALA A 97 8.19 -8.97 -7.83
C ALA A 97 7.98 -9.77 -6.53
N ARG A 98 8.52 -9.31 -5.40
CA ARG A 98 8.33 -9.97 -4.10
C ARG A 98 6.90 -9.80 -3.60
N PHE A 99 6.26 -8.69 -3.90
CA PHE A 99 4.91 -8.37 -3.43
C PHE A 99 3.85 -9.37 -3.90
N GLN A 100 4.00 -9.94 -5.09
CA GLN A 100 3.09 -10.98 -5.59
C GLN A 100 3.20 -12.31 -4.85
N ARG A 101 4.38 -12.62 -4.28
CA ARG A 101 4.65 -13.92 -3.68
C ARG A 101 4.31 -13.99 -2.20
N SER A 102 4.45 -12.92 -1.46
CA SER A 102 4.14 -12.85 -0.02
C SER A 102 4.14 -11.38 0.43
N PRO A 103 3.00 -10.73 0.57
CA PRO A 103 2.92 -9.52 1.35
C PRO A 103 3.06 -9.93 2.82
N GLY A 104 4.20 -9.74 3.41
CA GLY A 104 4.51 -10.18 4.78
C GLY A 104 5.89 -10.83 4.91
N ALA A 105 6.80 -10.58 3.96
CA ALA A 105 8.20 -10.94 4.14
C ALA A 105 8.74 -10.30 5.42
N ALA A 106 9.52 -11.08 6.18
CA ALA A 106 10.13 -10.66 7.42
C ALA A 106 10.70 -9.24 7.34
N PRO A 107 10.58 -8.44 8.40
CA PRO A 107 11.17 -7.13 8.45
C PRO A 107 12.68 -7.26 8.14
N GLY A 108 13.12 -6.52 7.14
CA GLY A 108 14.55 -6.39 6.87
C GLY A 108 15.26 -5.77 8.06
N ASP A 109 16.57 -5.92 8.13
CA ASP A 109 17.39 -5.27 9.15
C ASP A 109 17.03 -3.79 9.32
N PRO A 110 17.02 -3.27 10.55
CA PRO A 110 16.69 -1.88 10.81
C PRO A 110 17.61 -0.97 10.00
N LEU A 111 17.02 -0.23 9.08
CA LEU A 111 17.76 0.64 8.18
C LEU A 111 18.14 1.91 8.93
N LYS A 112 19.45 2.15 9.03
CA LYS A 112 19.98 3.40 9.56
C LYS A 112 20.15 4.39 8.40
N GLY A 113 19.48 5.55 8.49
CA GLY A 113 19.69 6.65 7.55
C GLY A 113 18.60 6.76 6.47
N SER A 114 18.98 7.33 5.33
CA SER A 114 18.08 7.56 4.20
C SER A 114 18.17 6.43 3.18
N GLN A 115 17.00 6.06 2.65
CA GLN A 115 16.88 5.13 1.54
C GLN A 115 16.42 5.88 0.30
N ARG A 116 16.93 5.53 -0.86
CA ARG A 116 16.54 6.17 -2.11
C ARG A 116 16.45 5.16 -3.24
N ARG A 117 15.41 5.32 -4.07
CA ARG A 117 15.29 4.66 -5.35
C ARG A 117 15.01 5.69 -6.44
N THR A 118 15.72 5.56 -7.55
CA THR A 118 15.47 6.33 -8.77
C THR A 118 14.90 5.41 -9.82
N ILE A 119 13.81 5.84 -10.43
CA ILE A 119 13.10 5.12 -11.50
C ILE A 119 13.09 6.03 -12.71
N ASP A 120 13.58 5.57 -13.84
CA ASP A 120 13.53 6.30 -15.09
C ASP A 120 12.14 6.16 -15.72
N ILE A 121 11.52 7.30 -16.00
CA ILE A 121 10.20 7.40 -16.60
C ILE A 121 10.34 8.17 -17.91
N GLY A 122 10.60 7.45 -19.00
CA GLY A 122 10.73 8.06 -20.34
C GLY A 122 11.81 9.14 -20.43
N GLY A 123 12.92 9.00 -19.66
CA GLY A 123 14.01 9.98 -19.59
C GLY A 123 13.88 11.01 -18.47
N ALA A 124 12.78 11.02 -17.72
CA ALA A 124 12.63 11.85 -16.53
C ALA A 124 12.76 10.99 -15.26
N PRO A 125 13.65 11.33 -14.31
CA PRO A 125 13.82 10.54 -13.10
C PRO A 125 12.73 10.82 -12.07
N LEU A 126 12.09 9.76 -11.59
CA LEU A 126 11.28 9.78 -10.38
C LEU A 126 12.14 9.29 -9.21
N HIS A 127 12.27 10.10 -8.18
CA HIS A 127 13.01 9.73 -6.97
C HIS A 127 12.03 9.45 -5.84
N VAL A 128 12.14 8.27 -5.25
CA VAL A 128 11.47 7.90 -4.00
C VAL A 128 12.51 7.87 -2.89
N GLU A 129 12.26 8.58 -1.80
CA GLU A 129 13.19 8.70 -0.68
C GLU A 129 12.46 8.49 0.64
N GLY A 130 13.00 7.60 1.48
CA GLY A 130 12.63 7.42 2.87
C GLY A 130 13.71 7.98 3.78
N ARG A 131 13.36 8.96 4.61
CA ARG A 131 14.26 9.56 5.60
C ARG A 131 13.85 9.12 7.00
N VAL A 132 14.78 8.45 7.69
CA VAL A 132 14.61 8.01 9.08
C VAL A 132 15.15 9.08 10.03
N GLU A 133 14.34 9.46 10.99
CA GLU A 133 14.70 10.37 12.08
C GLU A 133 14.37 9.72 13.41
N GLN A 134 15.21 9.92 14.42
CA GLN A 134 14.89 9.53 15.78
C GLN A 134 14.15 10.68 16.45
N ILE A 135 12.92 10.43 16.88
CA ILE A 135 12.13 11.40 17.61
C ILE A 135 12.01 11.00 19.07
N VAL A 136 11.93 11.99 19.93
CA VAL A 136 11.71 11.79 21.38
C VAL A 136 10.23 11.94 21.65
N ASP A 137 9.65 11.02 22.40
CA ASP A 137 8.26 11.15 22.85
C ASP A 137 8.15 12.36 23.79
N GLN A 138 7.36 13.35 23.41
CA GLN A 138 7.16 14.56 24.21
C GLN A 138 6.40 14.28 25.52
N ALA A 139 5.59 13.22 25.57
CA ALA A 139 4.86 12.85 26.75
C ALA A 139 5.76 12.33 27.89
N CYS A 140 7.00 11.93 27.59
CA CYS A 140 7.93 11.42 28.60
C CYS A 140 8.72 12.51 29.35
N ALA A 141 8.66 13.76 28.89
CA ALA A 141 9.42 14.88 29.48
C ALA A 141 9.14 15.06 30.99
N GLU A 142 7.99 14.61 31.46
CA GLU A 142 7.58 14.67 32.87
C GLU A 142 8.18 13.55 33.75
N HIS A 143 8.71 12.47 33.15
CA HIS A 143 9.17 11.27 33.86
C HIS A 143 10.66 10.94 33.72
N GLY A 144 11.43 11.76 33.04
CA GLY A 144 12.89 11.74 33.05
C GLY A 144 13.60 10.66 32.21
N GLN A 145 12.88 9.71 31.62
CA GLN A 145 13.45 8.72 30.71
C GLN A 145 12.66 8.73 29.39
N CYS A 146 13.17 9.48 28.42
CA CYS A 146 12.54 9.58 27.12
C CYS A 146 13.07 8.51 26.17
N GLU A 147 12.21 7.58 25.78
CA GLU A 147 12.52 6.65 24.71
C GLU A 147 12.57 7.37 23.36
N ARG A 148 13.45 6.89 22.48
CA ARG A 148 13.57 7.40 21.11
C ARG A 148 12.94 6.41 20.17
N TYR A 149 12.04 6.90 19.33
CA TYR A 149 11.36 6.09 18.35
C TYR A 149 11.73 6.51 16.93
N PRO A 150 11.91 5.56 16.02
CA PRO A 150 12.15 5.90 14.62
C PRO A 150 10.88 6.48 14.00
N ARG A 151 11.06 7.53 13.22
CA ARG A 151 10.04 8.07 12.31
C ARG A 151 10.63 8.07 10.91
N ILE A 152 9.90 7.46 9.96
CA ILE A 152 10.29 7.50 8.55
C ILE A 152 9.34 8.40 7.77
N THR A 153 9.91 9.35 7.03
CA THR A 153 9.16 10.23 6.11
C THR A 153 9.46 9.81 4.68
N TRP A 154 8.44 9.32 4.00
CA TRP A 154 8.50 8.96 2.59
C TRP A 154 8.15 10.13 1.71
N THR A 155 9.02 10.46 0.78
CA THR A 155 8.82 11.53 -0.20
C THR A 155 9.07 11.03 -1.61
N VAL A 156 8.37 11.63 -2.56
CA VAL A 156 8.63 11.46 -3.97
C VAL A 156 9.02 12.80 -4.59
N ARG A 157 9.93 12.77 -5.55
CA ARG A 157 10.26 13.92 -6.40
C ARG A 157 10.16 13.50 -7.86
N PHE A 158 9.29 14.18 -8.56
CA PHE A 158 9.08 14.02 -10.00
C PHE A 158 8.82 15.39 -10.62
N ASP A 159 9.34 15.64 -11.82
CA ASP A 159 9.20 16.90 -12.55
C ASP A 159 9.53 18.14 -11.68
N GLY A 160 10.65 18.11 -10.99
CA GLY A 160 11.11 19.17 -10.09
C GLY A 160 10.29 19.34 -8.81
N THR A 161 9.19 18.63 -8.66
CA THR A 161 8.27 18.75 -7.53
C THR A 161 8.51 17.66 -6.48
N ARG A 162 8.67 18.05 -5.21
CA ARG A 162 8.78 17.13 -4.06
C ARG A 162 7.44 17.05 -3.32
N ARG A 163 7.00 15.84 -2.99
CA ARG A 163 5.77 15.58 -2.24
C ARG A 163 6.02 14.53 -1.15
N THR A 164 5.38 14.70 -0.01
CA THR A 164 5.33 13.69 1.04
C THR A 164 4.21 12.70 0.71
N LEU A 165 4.54 11.41 0.72
CA LEU A 165 3.59 10.30 0.51
C LEU A 165 3.07 9.78 1.84
N ALA A 166 3.96 9.54 2.81
CA ALA A 166 3.60 8.99 4.10
C ALA A 166 4.61 9.41 5.18
N VAL A 167 4.13 9.49 6.39
CA VAL A 167 4.95 9.64 7.61
C VAL A 167 4.54 8.50 8.54
N LEU A 168 5.49 7.65 8.91
CA LEU A 168 5.27 6.44 9.69
C LEU A 168 6.11 6.46 10.95
N GLY A 169 5.57 5.91 12.03
CA GLY A 169 6.28 5.82 13.30
C GLY A 169 6.17 7.07 14.15
N GLY A 170 7.08 7.17 15.11
CA GLY A 170 7.05 8.23 16.12
C GLY A 170 6.34 7.82 17.39
N ASN A 171 6.07 6.52 17.53
CA ASN A 171 5.59 5.89 18.76
C ASN A 171 6.23 4.49 18.85
N SER A 172 6.02 3.81 19.98
CA SER A 172 6.55 2.47 20.27
C SER A 172 6.10 1.37 19.29
N ASN A 173 5.18 1.66 18.36
CA ASN A 173 4.60 0.67 17.46
C ASN A 173 5.41 0.50 16.15
N LEU A 174 6.47 1.28 15.92
CA LEU A 174 7.37 1.10 14.80
C LEU A 174 8.72 0.58 15.31
N GLU A 175 8.87 -0.74 15.36
CA GLU A 175 10.13 -1.37 15.82
C GLU A 175 11.27 -1.17 14.83
N SER A 176 10.97 -1.12 13.53
CA SER A 176 11.95 -0.95 12.47
C SER A 176 11.40 -0.15 11.29
N PRO A 177 12.21 0.74 10.69
CA PRO A 177 11.84 1.37 9.44
C PRO A 177 11.68 0.33 8.34
N ILE A 178 10.60 0.42 7.56
CA ILE A 178 10.39 -0.46 6.43
C ILE A 178 11.37 -0.17 5.29
N PRO A 179 11.92 -1.21 4.65
CA PRO A 179 12.75 -1.06 3.45
C PRO A 179 11.95 -0.44 2.29
N ILE A 180 12.64 0.29 1.41
CA ILE A 180 12.01 0.87 0.23
C ILE A 180 11.37 -0.21 -0.67
N GLU A 181 11.93 -1.41 -0.67
CA GLU A 181 11.40 -2.58 -1.37
C GLU A 181 10.06 -3.06 -0.81
N ASP A 182 9.80 -2.82 0.47
CA ASP A 182 8.52 -3.17 1.10
C ASP A 182 7.53 -2.00 1.01
N PHE A 183 8.03 -0.78 0.94
CA PHE A 183 7.20 0.42 0.79
C PHE A 183 6.69 0.59 -0.65
N LEU A 184 7.56 0.49 -1.65
CA LEU A 184 7.20 0.75 -3.04
C LEU A 184 6.72 -0.53 -3.72
N VAL A 185 5.43 -0.58 -4.03
CA VAL A 185 4.79 -1.74 -4.66
C VAL A 185 4.90 -1.68 -6.17
N TRP A 186 4.52 -0.54 -6.77
CA TRP A 186 4.45 -0.40 -8.21
C TRP A 186 4.50 1.07 -8.65
N VAL A 187 5.07 1.30 -9.84
CA VAL A 187 5.05 2.58 -10.55
C VAL A 187 4.80 2.33 -12.02
N GLY A 188 3.81 2.99 -12.60
CA GLY A 188 3.44 2.87 -14.00
C GLY A 188 2.36 3.86 -14.38
N ASP A 189 1.84 3.75 -15.59
CA ASP A 189 0.73 4.56 -16.09
C ASP A 189 -0.56 3.73 -16.03
N LEU A 190 -1.32 3.89 -14.96
CA LEU A 190 -2.51 3.08 -14.70
C LEU A 190 -3.74 3.59 -15.46
N ASP A 191 -3.86 4.88 -15.64
CA ASP A 191 -5.02 5.52 -16.29
C ASP A 191 -4.78 5.96 -17.72
N GLY A 192 -3.57 5.76 -18.25
CA GLY A 192 -3.21 6.00 -19.64
C GLY A 192 -2.93 7.48 -19.96
N ASP A 193 -2.55 8.28 -18.96
CA ASP A 193 -2.22 9.71 -19.14
C ASP A 193 -0.75 9.97 -19.45
N GLY A 194 0.07 8.92 -19.52
CA GLY A 194 1.50 8.98 -19.81
C GLY A 194 2.36 9.43 -18.64
N LYS A 195 1.80 9.50 -17.43
CA LYS A 195 2.49 9.97 -16.23
C LYS A 195 2.53 8.89 -15.15
N PRO A 196 3.46 9.02 -14.16
CA PRO A 196 3.63 7.98 -13.15
C PRO A 196 2.53 7.99 -12.09
N ASP A 197 1.76 6.93 -12.06
CA ASP A 197 0.95 6.55 -10.92
C ASP A 197 1.75 5.63 -10.01
N MET A 198 1.42 5.62 -8.71
CA MET A 198 2.17 4.85 -7.74
C MET A 198 1.24 4.09 -6.80
N VAL A 199 1.60 2.84 -6.51
CA VAL A 199 1.06 2.10 -5.38
C VAL A 199 2.17 1.91 -4.36
N VAL A 200 1.92 2.36 -3.14
CA VAL A 200 2.81 2.20 -2.01
C VAL A 200 2.12 1.42 -0.90
N ARG A 201 2.92 0.84 -0.02
CA ARG A 201 2.50 0.15 1.18
C ARG A 201 3.00 0.92 2.41
N PRO A 202 2.29 1.94 2.86
CA PRO A 202 2.56 2.47 4.17
C PRO A 202 2.20 1.38 5.20
N GLN A 203 3.19 0.93 5.97
CA GLN A 203 3.00 -0.04 7.03
C GLN A 203 3.14 0.67 8.36
N GLU A 204 2.08 0.68 9.16
CA GLU A 204 2.17 0.86 10.58
C GLU A 204 2.12 -0.53 11.23
N LEU A 205 3.06 -0.83 12.12
CA LEU A 205 3.01 -2.04 12.95
C LEU A 205 1.64 -2.12 13.66
N ASN A 206 1.10 -3.32 13.74
CA ASN A 206 -0.18 -3.61 14.35
C ASN A 206 -1.44 -3.11 13.62
N ARG A 207 -1.32 -2.57 12.39
CA ARG A 207 -2.49 -2.13 11.61
C ARG A 207 -2.75 -2.94 10.33
N GLY A 208 -2.00 -4.02 10.13
CA GLY A 208 -2.18 -4.87 8.96
C GLY A 208 -1.58 -4.31 7.67
N LEU A 209 -2.01 -4.87 6.55
CA LEU A 209 -1.59 -4.43 5.23
C LEU A 209 -2.35 -3.17 4.83
N GLU A 210 -1.64 -2.09 4.58
CA GLU A 210 -2.19 -0.90 3.94
C GLU A 210 -1.56 -0.74 2.56
N MET A 211 -2.37 -0.40 1.58
CA MET A 211 -1.92 0.03 0.26
C MET A 211 -2.58 1.36 -0.09
N ALA A 212 -1.83 2.25 -0.71
CA ALA A 212 -2.31 3.53 -1.15
C ALA A 212 -1.96 3.76 -2.61
N LEU A 213 -2.96 4.10 -3.43
CA LEU A 213 -2.82 4.48 -4.83
C LEU A 213 -2.74 6.00 -4.92
N TYR A 214 -1.69 6.48 -5.56
CA TYR A 214 -1.49 7.89 -5.91
C TYR A 214 -1.53 8.02 -7.42
N LEU A 215 -2.38 8.92 -7.92
CA LEU A 215 -2.53 9.21 -9.35
C LEU A 215 -1.81 10.51 -9.71
N SER A 216 -1.05 10.48 -10.79
CA SER A 216 -0.31 11.64 -11.31
C SER A 216 -1.20 12.83 -11.60
N ARG A 217 -2.41 12.61 -12.08
CA ARG A 217 -3.41 13.66 -12.36
C ARG A 217 -3.84 14.45 -11.12
N ASP A 218 -3.65 13.88 -9.92
CA ASP A 218 -3.96 14.54 -8.65
C ASP A 218 -2.77 15.36 -8.12
N LEU A 219 -1.63 15.35 -8.84
CA LEU A 219 -0.45 16.15 -8.59
C LEU A 219 -0.66 17.61 -9.01
N ALA A 220 -1.34 18.39 -8.17
CA ALA A 220 -1.48 19.81 -8.42
C ALA A 220 -0.38 20.61 -7.70
N PRO A 221 0.19 21.65 -8.33
CA PRO A 221 1.16 22.54 -7.67
C PRO A 221 0.60 23.10 -6.36
N GLY A 222 1.41 23.11 -5.31
CA GLY A 222 1.04 23.66 -4.00
C GLY A 222 0.06 22.83 -3.18
N LYS A 223 -0.46 21.71 -3.70
CA LYS A 223 -1.35 20.82 -2.94
C LYS A 223 -0.60 19.57 -2.45
N PRO A 224 -0.95 19.03 -1.27
CA PRO A 224 -0.42 17.74 -0.84
C PRO A 224 -0.92 16.64 -1.79
N TRP A 225 -0.03 15.70 -2.14
CA TRP A 225 -0.44 14.53 -2.90
C TRP A 225 -1.17 13.56 -1.97
N LYS A 226 -2.45 13.46 -2.14
CA LYS A 226 -3.31 12.57 -1.36
C LYS A 226 -3.55 11.28 -2.13
N PRO A 227 -3.69 10.14 -1.44
CA PRO A 227 -4.06 8.91 -2.12
C PRO A 227 -5.45 9.02 -2.75
N ALA A 228 -5.58 8.60 -3.99
CA ALA A 228 -6.85 8.50 -4.71
C ALA A 228 -7.70 7.34 -4.16
N ALA A 229 -7.04 6.28 -3.69
CA ALA A 229 -7.65 5.16 -2.98
C ALA A 229 -6.67 4.60 -1.95
N ALA A 230 -7.21 4.08 -0.85
CA ALA A 230 -6.47 3.32 0.12
C ALA A 230 -7.21 2.01 0.43
N PHE A 231 -6.45 0.96 0.63
CA PHE A 231 -6.92 -0.33 1.08
C PHE A 231 -6.25 -0.64 2.41
N HIS A 232 -7.05 -0.90 3.40
CA HIS A 232 -6.58 -1.25 4.73
C HIS A 232 -7.05 -2.65 5.05
N PHE A 233 -6.12 -3.49 5.47
CA PHE A 233 -6.37 -4.87 5.79
C PHE A 233 -5.69 -5.23 7.11
N TRP A 234 -6.44 -5.90 7.94
CA TRP A 234 -5.97 -6.47 9.19
C TRP A 234 -5.97 -8.00 9.09
N ASP A 235 -4.79 -8.64 9.22
CA ASP A 235 -4.71 -10.10 9.35
C ASP A 235 -4.70 -10.47 10.84
N PRO A 236 -5.77 -11.06 11.36
CA PRO A 236 -5.85 -11.42 12.76
C PRO A 236 -4.84 -12.50 13.19
N ARG A 237 -4.21 -13.17 12.22
CA ARG A 237 -3.20 -14.20 12.47
C ARG A 237 -1.79 -13.61 12.67
N GLU A 238 -1.57 -12.36 12.30
CA GLU A 238 -0.32 -11.63 12.52
C GLU A 238 -0.23 -11.04 13.93
N TYR A 239 -1.31 -11.13 14.71
CA TYR A 239 -1.33 -10.77 16.12
C TYR A 239 -0.83 -11.93 16.97
N VAL A 240 0.47 -12.02 17.12
CA VAL A 240 1.10 -12.80 18.19
C VAL A 240 1.68 -11.77 19.17
N CYS A 241 1.03 -11.59 20.31
CA CYS A 241 1.61 -10.91 21.44
C CYS A 241 2.74 -11.75 22.03
#